data_1a13071e3788ad2140cd7f33d8c138ff
#
_entry.id   1a13071e3788ad2140cd7f33d8c138ff
#
_cell.length_a   1.000
_cell.length_b   1.000
_cell.length_c   1.000
_cell.angle_alpha   90.00
_cell.angle_beta   90.00
_cell.angle_gamma   90.00
#
_symmetry.space_group_name_H-M   'P 1'
#
loop_
_entity.id
_entity.type
_entity.pdbx_description
1 polymer ?
#
loop_
_entity_poly.entity_id
_entity_poly.type
_entity_poly.pdbx_seq_one_letter_code
_entity_poly.pdbx_strand_id
1 'polypeptide(L)'
;IEIGSSIQAMMRTIEKLDTYIDTQTQTVDDSNVSIKQMVSNIQSVTSIIQTNFKTLEELKNATGNGKDIIAETVELSKAVDESSDILMETSGIIQNIAAQTNLLSMNAGIEAAHAGEAGKGFAVVAGEIRKLAEESSNHGKNISSTLKDLKEKIERVNASAATIANHFDSISNMVEKTKTMEHTIMDAMEDQNEGNKKILQTIDIINNAAHEVQNISHEMLMGSNIVSEEMGKLANMTDNIASSMNEMASGALQINTAVQDVNNISQKNKQCIEDLSNEIRKFKVE
;
A
#
# COMPACT_ATOMS: atom_id res chain seq x y z
N ILE A 1 -59.41 6.60 6.93
CA ILE A 1 -58.59 5.49 7.48
C ILE A 1 -57.26 5.35 6.72
N GLU A 2 -57.24 5.38 5.38
CA GLU A 2 -56.00 5.21 4.59
C GLU A 2 -54.97 6.34 4.79
N ILE A 3 -55.40 7.58 4.86
CA ILE A 3 -54.49 8.73 5.03
C ILE A 3 -53.81 8.69 6.41
N GLY A 4 -54.54 8.36 7.49
CA GLY A 4 -53.96 8.23 8.81
C GLY A 4 -52.89 7.13 8.90
N SER A 5 -53.12 5.96 8.25
CA SER A 5 -52.12 4.90 8.18
C SER A 5 -50.89 5.31 7.35
N SER A 6 -51.07 6.08 6.28
CA SER A 6 -49.97 6.61 5.45
C SER A 6 -49.11 7.61 6.24
N ILE A 7 -49.71 8.49 7.04
CA ILE A 7 -48.98 9.43 7.90
C ILE A 7 -48.17 8.67 8.96
N GLN A 8 -48.73 7.65 9.59
CA GLN A 8 -48.00 6.83 10.56
C GLN A 8 -46.84 6.08 9.92
N ALA A 9 -47.00 5.56 8.69
CA ALA A 9 -45.94 4.92 7.96
C ALA A 9 -44.83 5.94 7.61
N MET A 10 -45.17 7.16 7.21
CA MET A 10 -44.23 8.24 6.97
C MET A 10 -43.43 8.62 8.21
N MET A 11 -44.09 8.78 9.38
CA MET A 11 -43.40 9.07 10.65
C MET A 11 -42.40 7.97 11.03
N ARG A 12 -42.74 6.69 10.85
CA ARG A 12 -41.81 5.57 11.08
C ARG A 12 -40.64 5.59 10.11
N THR A 13 -40.86 6.04 8.87
CA THR A 13 -39.79 6.15 7.87
C THR A 13 -38.84 7.27 8.25
N ILE A 14 -39.34 8.37 8.78
CA ILE A 14 -38.54 9.51 9.27
C ILE A 14 -37.69 9.08 10.48
N GLU A 15 -38.23 8.34 11.43
CA GLU A 15 -37.45 7.79 12.58
C GLU A 15 -36.32 6.88 12.13
N LYS A 16 -36.59 6.02 11.12
CA LYS A 16 -35.53 5.19 10.53
C LYS A 16 -34.48 6.02 9.82
N LEU A 17 -34.89 7.05 9.08
CA LEU A 17 -33.98 7.97 8.39
C LEU A 17 -33.03 8.66 9.38
N ASP A 18 -33.53 9.12 10.51
CA ASP A 18 -32.74 9.72 11.58
C ASP A 18 -31.67 8.74 12.12
N THR A 19 -32.07 7.49 12.38
CA THR A 19 -31.14 6.41 12.79
C THR A 19 -30.06 6.14 11.73
N TYR A 20 -30.41 6.17 10.43
CA TYR A 20 -29.46 6.00 9.35
C TYR A 20 -28.47 7.17 9.25
N ILE A 21 -28.91 8.39 9.48
CA ILE A 21 -28.06 9.59 9.47
C ILE A 21 -27.06 9.54 10.62
N ASP A 22 -27.48 9.14 11.82
CA ASP A 22 -26.59 8.95 12.98
C ASP A 22 -25.51 7.89 12.67
N THR A 23 -25.91 6.76 12.10
CA THR A 23 -24.98 5.70 11.69
C THR A 23 -24.01 6.19 10.60
N GLN A 24 -24.50 6.96 9.63
CA GLN A 24 -23.70 7.56 8.57
C GLN A 24 -22.68 8.54 9.13
N THR A 25 -23.08 9.42 10.05
CA THR A 25 -22.19 10.38 10.71
C THR A 25 -21.08 9.67 11.46
N GLN A 26 -21.41 8.62 12.22
CA GLN A 26 -20.39 7.80 12.89
C GLN A 26 -19.43 7.16 11.92
N THR A 27 -19.92 6.61 10.79
CA THR A 27 -19.09 5.99 9.75
C THR A 27 -18.15 7.02 9.08
N VAL A 28 -18.63 8.24 8.91
CA VAL A 28 -17.85 9.38 8.39
C VAL A 28 -16.73 9.74 9.36
N ASP A 29 -17.01 9.80 10.66
CA ASP A 29 -16.01 10.09 11.70
C ASP A 29 -14.93 8.99 11.73
N ASP A 30 -15.30 7.72 11.70
CA ASP A 30 -14.37 6.59 11.67
C ASP A 30 -13.50 6.61 10.38
N SER A 31 -14.10 6.99 9.26
CA SER A 31 -13.38 7.19 7.99
C SER A 31 -12.36 8.32 8.09
N ASN A 32 -12.73 9.44 8.71
CA ASN A 32 -11.85 10.59 8.92
C ASN A 32 -10.62 10.21 9.78
N VAL A 33 -10.82 9.43 10.84
CA VAL A 33 -9.72 8.89 11.67
C VAL A 33 -8.81 8.00 10.83
N SER A 34 -9.38 7.10 10.02
CA SER A 34 -8.64 6.17 9.17
C SER A 34 -7.78 6.90 8.12
N ILE A 35 -8.33 7.95 7.49
CA ILE A 35 -7.58 8.77 6.53
C ILE A 35 -6.46 9.56 7.20
N LYS A 36 -6.68 10.13 8.38
CA LYS A 36 -5.62 10.80 9.14
C LYS A 36 -4.46 9.85 9.45
N GLN A 37 -4.77 8.60 9.81
CA GLN A 37 -3.75 7.59 10.04
C GLN A 37 -3.02 7.21 8.74
N MET A 38 -3.73 7.13 7.60
CA MET A 38 -3.13 6.90 6.29
C MET A 38 -2.16 8.02 5.90
N VAL A 39 -2.50 9.28 6.14
CA VAL A 39 -1.60 10.44 5.92
C VAL A 39 -0.34 10.32 6.78
N SER A 40 -0.47 9.94 8.05
CA SER A 40 0.67 9.70 8.94
C SER A 40 1.56 8.56 8.45
N ASN A 41 0.97 7.48 7.95
CA ASN A 41 1.71 6.37 7.38
C ASN A 41 2.49 6.78 6.11
N ILE A 42 1.89 7.57 5.23
CA ILE A 42 2.56 8.13 4.04
C ILE A 42 3.78 8.96 4.45
N GLN A 43 3.65 9.83 5.46
CA GLN A 43 4.76 10.62 5.96
C GLN A 43 5.89 9.73 6.49
N SER A 44 5.54 8.66 7.21
CA SER A 44 6.50 7.69 7.73
C SER A 44 7.24 6.95 6.60
N VAL A 45 6.51 6.47 5.58
CA VAL A 45 7.11 5.81 4.40
C VAL A 45 8.02 6.78 3.65
N THR A 46 7.60 8.02 3.43
CA THR A 46 8.43 9.05 2.79
C THR A 46 9.74 9.30 3.54
N SER A 47 9.69 9.35 4.88
CA SER A 47 10.88 9.48 5.72
C SER A 47 11.81 8.27 5.60
N ILE A 48 11.27 7.06 5.53
CA ILE A 48 12.05 5.83 5.32
C ILE A 48 12.76 5.88 3.95
N ILE A 49 12.06 6.28 2.89
CA ILE A 49 12.63 6.42 1.54
C ILE A 49 13.80 7.41 1.54
N GLN A 50 13.66 8.56 2.21
CA GLN A 50 14.74 9.54 2.34
C GLN A 50 15.97 8.96 3.05
N THR A 51 15.76 8.15 4.09
CA THR A 51 16.83 7.44 4.79
C THR A 51 17.49 6.39 3.88
N ASN A 52 16.68 5.65 3.11
CA ASN A 52 17.17 4.67 2.15
C ASN A 52 18.04 5.32 1.07
N PHE A 53 17.66 6.47 0.52
CA PHE A 53 18.51 7.20 -0.44
C PHE A 53 19.89 7.51 0.13
N LYS A 54 19.97 7.93 1.39
CA LYS A 54 21.25 8.18 2.05
C LYS A 54 22.07 6.88 2.16
N THR A 55 21.46 5.81 2.58
CA THR A 55 22.09 4.50 2.72
C THR A 55 22.59 3.96 1.36
N LEU A 56 21.80 4.15 0.29
CA LEU A 56 22.21 3.76 -1.06
C LEU A 56 23.42 4.58 -1.56
N GLU A 57 23.50 5.87 -1.23
CA GLU A 57 24.65 6.70 -1.56
C GLU A 57 25.91 6.25 -0.79
N GLU A 58 25.77 5.94 0.50
CA GLU A 58 26.87 5.36 1.29
C GLU A 58 27.34 4.00 0.72
N LEU A 59 26.40 3.14 0.31
CA LEU A 59 26.71 1.85 -0.33
C LEU A 59 27.40 2.03 -1.68
N LYS A 60 26.98 3.00 -2.49
CA LYS A 60 27.63 3.35 -3.75
C LYS A 60 29.08 3.77 -3.54
N ASN A 61 29.34 4.63 -2.56
CA ASN A 61 30.67 5.08 -2.22
C ASN A 61 31.54 3.92 -1.70
N ALA A 62 31.01 3.08 -0.82
CA ALA A 62 31.71 1.90 -0.32
C ALA A 62 32.07 0.91 -1.44
N THR A 63 31.17 0.74 -2.40
CA THR A 63 31.38 -0.12 -3.59
C THR A 63 32.48 0.47 -4.49
N GLY A 64 32.49 1.79 -4.69
CA GLY A 64 33.55 2.51 -5.42
C GLY A 64 34.91 2.29 -4.77
N ASN A 65 35.03 2.57 -3.48
CA ASN A 65 36.26 2.36 -2.72
C ASN A 65 36.72 0.89 -2.76
N GLY A 66 35.80 -0.05 -2.71
CA GLY A 66 36.11 -1.48 -2.84
C GLY A 66 36.73 -1.83 -4.19
N LYS A 67 36.23 -1.25 -5.28
CA LYS A 67 36.84 -1.41 -6.63
C LYS A 67 38.27 -0.87 -6.71
N ASP A 68 38.48 0.30 -6.11
CA ASP A 68 39.81 0.93 -6.10
C ASP A 68 40.82 0.04 -5.35
N ILE A 69 40.44 -0.51 -4.19
CA ILE A 69 41.27 -1.43 -3.41
C ILE A 69 41.58 -2.71 -4.20
N ILE A 70 40.62 -3.24 -4.94
CA ILE A 70 40.87 -4.44 -5.79
C ILE A 70 41.82 -4.09 -6.95
N ALA A 71 41.70 -2.93 -7.58
CA ALA A 71 42.60 -2.48 -8.61
C ALA A 71 44.04 -2.35 -8.09
N GLU A 72 44.24 -1.76 -6.91
CA GLU A 72 45.53 -1.68 -6.22
C GLU A 72 46.08 -3.08 -5.88
N THR A 73 45.23 -4.00 -5.43
CA THR A 73 45.64 -5.37 -5.14
C THR A 73 46.14 -6.09 -6.37
N VAL A 74 45.55 -5.89 -7.54
CA VAL A 74 46.01 -6.47 -8.79
C VAL A 74 47.34 -5.87 -9.20
N GLU A 75 47.57 -4.57 -9.04
CA GLU A 75 48.82 -3.89 -9.33
C GLU A 75 49.97 -4.40 -8.43
N LEU A 76 49.70 -4.54 -7.11
CA LEU A 76 50.68 -5.10 -6.17
C LEU A 76 50.99 -6.57 -6.51
N SER A 77 49.97 -7.34 -6.85
CA SER A 77 50.14 -8.75 -7.27
C SER A 77 51.04 -8.88 -8.49
N LYS A 78 50.87 -7.98 -9.47
CA LYS A 78 51.73 -7.91 -10.67
C LYS A 78 53.17 -7.55 -10.32
N ALA A 79 53.40 -6.60 -9.43
CA ALA A 79 54.75 -6.24 -8.96
C ALA A 79 55.47 -7.41 -8.25
N VAL A 80 54.73 -8.21 -7.46
CA VAL A 80 55.25 -9.43 -6.80
C VAL A 80 55.57 -10.48 -7.86
N ASP A 81 54.75 -10.63 -8.91
CA ASP A 81 55.02 -11.60 -9.99
C ASP A 81 56.30 -11.22 -10.74
N GLU A 82 56.47 -9.96 -11.12
CA GLU A 82 57.69 -9.45 -11.77
C GLU A 82 58.96 -9.65 -10.90
N SER A 83 58.83 -9.41 -9.58
CA SER A 83 59.92 -9.64 -8.63
C SER A 83 60.27 -11.12 -8.52
N SER A 84 59.26 -12.00 -8.61
CA SER A 84 59.45 -13.48 -8.57
C SER A 84 60.16 -13.98 -9.80
N ASP A 85 59.94 -13.40 -10.98
CA ASP A 85 60.65 -13.72 -12.21
C ASP A 85 62.13 -13.35 -12.11
N ILE A 86 62.48 -12.19 -11.58
CA ILE A 86 63.87 -11.78 -11.35
C ILE A 86 64.58 -12.69 -10.39
N LEU A 87 63.90 -13.11 -9.31
CA LEU A 87 64.47 -14.05 -8.34
C LEU A 87 64.61 -15.43 -8.93
N MET A 88 63.73 -15.87 -9.81
CA MET A 88 63.82 -17.16 -10.51
C MET A 88 65.04 -17.19 -11.44
N GLU A 89 65.28 -16.11 -12.21
CA GLU A 89 66.48 -15.93 -13.05
C GLU A 89 67.76 -15.94 -12.23
N THR A 90 67.78 -15.18 -11.11
CA THR A 90 68.92 -15.15 -10.17
C THR A 90 69.23 -16.53 -9.59
N SER A 91 68.18 -17.28 -9.19
CA SER A 91 68.31 -18.65 -8.69
C SER A 91 68.91 -19.58 -9.77
N GLY A 92 68.51 -19.43 -11.03
CA GLY A 92 69.10 -20.14 -12.17
C GLY A 92 70.59 -19.82 -12.35
N ILE A 93 71.02 -18.55 -12.22
CA ILE A 93 72.42 -18.16 -12.24
C ILE A 93 73.20 -18.82 -11.08
N ILE A 94 72.66 -18.82 -9.86
CA ILE A 94 73.31 -19.50 -8.69
C ILE A 94 73.47 -20.97 -8.95
N GLN A 95 72.49 -21.66 -9.51
CA GLN A 95 72.59 -23.08 -9.87
C GLN A 95 73.71 -23.34 -10.90
N ASN A 96 73.83 -22.44 -11.92
CA ASN A 96 74.89 -22.56 -12.93
C ASN A 96 76.28 -22.33 -12.34
N ILE A 97 76.45 -21.33 -11.44
CA ILE A 97 77.72 -21.08 -10.73
C ILE A 97 78.06 -22.27 -9.85
N ALA A 98 77.08 -22.83 -9.12
CA ALA A 98 77.28 -24.03 -8.30
C ALA A 98 77.73 -25.25 -9.14
N ALA A 99 77.10 -25.46 -10.31
CA ALA A 99 77.49 -26.53 -11.22
C ALA A 99 78.91 -26.35 -11.75
N GLN A 100 79.31 -25.12 -12.13
CA GLN A 100 80.67 -24.81 -12.57
C GLN A 100 81.69 -24.99 -11.42
N THR A 101 81.34 -24.57 -10.20
CA THR A 101 82.19 -24.74 -9.00
C THR A 101 82.39 -26.23 -8.65
N ASN A 102 81.33 -27.02 -8.80
CA ASN A 102 81.35 -28.43 -8.62
C ASN A 102 82.33 -29.12 -9.60
N LEU A 103 82.26 -28.73 -10.89
CA LEU A 103 83.21 -29.22 -11.94
C LEU A 103 84.67 -28.82 -11.64
N LEU A 104 84.87 -27.55 -11.22
CA LEU A 104 86.16 -27.02 -10.88
C LEU A 104 86.76 -27.75 -9.66
N SER A 105 86.01 -27.99 -8.63
CA SER A 105 86.41 -28.72 -7.42
C SER A 105 86.69 -30.16 -7.73
N MET A 106 85.93 -30.85 -8.59
CA MET A 106 86.23 -32.19 -9.08
C MET A 106 87.55 -32.25 -9.82
N ASN A 107 87.81 -31.31 -10.74
CA ASN A 107 89.09 -31.24 -11.45
C ASN A 107 90.31 -30.99 -10.53
N ALA A 108 90.09 -30.07 -9.51
CA ALA A 108 91.15 -29.84 -8.50
C ALA A 108 91.39 -31.07 -7.61
N GLY A 109 90.35 -31.85 -7.27
CA GLY A 109 90.43 -33.08 -6.56
C GLY A 109 91.20 -34.17 -7.33
N ILE A 110 91.01 -34.27 -8.63
CA ILE A 110 91.75 -35.18 -9.54
C ILE A 110 93.20 -34.79 -9.57
N GLU A 111 93.55 -33.51 -9.73
CA GLU A 111 94.92 -33.03 -9.80
C GLU A 111 95.65 -33.18 -8.47
N ALA A 112 94.91 -32.97 -7.32
CA ALA A 112 95.45 -33.25 -5.97
C ALA A 112 95.77 -34.75 -5.74
N ALA A 113 94.94 -35.65 -6.29
CA ALA A 113 95.20 -37.10 -6.27
C ALA A 113 96.41 -37.43 -7.13
N HIS A 114 96.65 -36.80 -8.24
CA HIS A 114 97.76 -36.97 -9.12
C HIS A 114 99.13 -36.54 -8.50
N ALA A 115 99.04 -35.49 -7.61
CA ALA A 115 100.24 -35.00 -6.86
C ALA A 115 100.65 -35.94 -5.67
N GLY A 116 99.91 -37.00 -5.37
CA GLY A 116 100.25 -37.96 -4.32
C GLY A 116 100.28 -37.39 -2.91
N GLU A 117 101.29 -37.65 -2.16
CA GLU A 117 101.42 -37.17 -0.76
C GLU A 117 101.43 -35.64 -0.64
N ALA A 118 102.05 -34.94 -1.62
CA ALA A 118 102.05 -33.46 -1.64
C ALA A 118 100.69 -32.84 -1.86
N GLY A 119 99.75 -33.57 -2.46
CA GLY A 119 98.39 -33.05 -2.80
C GLY A 119 97.35 -33.33 -1.72
N LYS A 120 97.59 -34.04 -0.65
CA LYS A 120 96.58 -34.46 0.39
C LYS A 120 95.80 -33.28 0.94
N GLY A 121 96.39 -32.14 1.30
CA GLY A 121 95.74 -30.97 1.83
C GLY A 121 94.82 -30.33 0.80
N PHE A 122 95.25 -30.30 -0.48
CA PHE A 122 94.41 -29.78 -1.55
C PHE A 122 93.19 -30.65 -1.88
N ALA A 123 93.34 -31.99 -1.76
CA ALA A 123 92.22 -32.92 -1.95
C ALA A 123 91.08 -32.72 -0.94
N VAL A 124 91.43 -32.45 0.34
CA VAL A 124 90.43 -32.15 1.38
C VAL A 124 89.67 -30.81 1.06
N VAL A 125 90.43 -29.76 0.68
CA VAL A 125 89.82 -28.49 0.30
C VAL A 125 88.91 -28.60 -0.93
N ALA A 126 89.36 -29.36 -1.95
CA ALA A 126 88.58 -29.61 -3.15
C ALA A 126 87.29 -30.42 -2.83
N GLY A 127 87.36 -31.37 -1.92
CA GLY A 127 86.21 -32.11 -1.42
C GLY A 127 85.17 -31.23 -0.68
N GLU A 128 85.65 -30.28 0.15
CA GLU A 128 84.79 -29.35 0.87
C GLU A 128 84.13 -28.35 -0.07
N ILE A 129 84.90 -27.78 -1.06
CA ILE A 129 84.34 -26.89 -2.10
C ILE A 129 83.27 -27.62 -2.90
N ARG A 130 83.48 -28.90 -3.25
CA ARG A 130 82.50 -29.71 -3.98
C ARG A 130 81.20 -29.85 -3.18
N LYS A 131 81.26 -30.16 -1.88
CA LYS A 131 80.10 -30.25 -1.01
C LYS A 131 79.32 -28.97 -0.91
N LEU A 132 80.01 -27.81 -0.73
CA LEU A 132 79.43 -26.50 -0.71
C LEU A 132 78.75 -26.17 -2.05
N ALA A 133 79.31 -26.56 -3.20
CA ALA A 133 78.70 -26.41 -4.49
C ALA A 133 77.43 -27.26 -4.67
N GLU A 134 77.45 -28.53 -4.20
CA GLU A 134 76.26 -29.37 -4.23
C GLU A 134 75.12 -28.82 -3.32
N GLU A 135 75.47 -28.32 -2.12
CA GLU A 135 74.51 -27.68 -1.20
C GLU A 135 73.93 -26.39 -1.85
N SER A 136 74.77 -25.54 -2.45
CA SER A 136 74.34 -24.31 -3.15
C SER A 136 73.39 -24.63 -4.29
N SER A 137 73.67 -25.67 -5.09
CA SER A 137 72.79 -26.12 -6.18
C SER A 137 71.41 -26.59 -5.65
N ASN A 138 71.40 -27.33 -4.53
CA ASN A 138 70.18 -27.82 -3.88
C ASN A 138 69.38 -26.62 -3.34
N HIS A 139 70.02 -25.65 -2.72
CA HIS A 139 69.31 -24.41 -2.26
C HIS A 139 68.72 -23.66 -3.43
N GLY A 140 69.44 -23.52 -4.56
CA GLY A 140 68.90 -22.89 -5.77
C GLY A 140 67.68 -23.63 -6.33
N LYS A 141 67.68 -24.97 -6.35
CA LYS A 141 66.51 -25.75 -6.77
C LYS A 141 65.29 -25.53 -5.83
N ASN A 142 65.52 -25.50 -4.52
CA ASN A 142 64.46 -25.27 -3.53
C ASN A 142 63.87 -23.86 -3.71
N ILE A 143 64.69 -22.82 -3.92
CA ILE A 143 64.26 -21.45 -4.20
C ILE A 143 63.38 -21.43 -5.46
N SER A 144 63.85 -22.03 -6.58
CA SER A 144 63.09 -22.10 -7.82
C SER A 144 61.73 -22.79 -7.65
N SER A 145 61.65 -23.85 -6.89
CA SER A 145 60.40 -24.56 -6.55
C SER A 145 59.45 -23.64 -5.78
N THR A 146 59.95 -22.96 -4.73
CA THR A 146 59.18 -22.06 -3.90
C THR A 146 58.63 -20.88 -4.71
N LEU A 147 59.44 -20.33 -5.63
CA LEU A 147 59.02 -19.23 -6.54
C LEU A 147 57.96 -19.70 -7.54
N LYS A 148 58.03 -20.92 -8.02
CA LYS A 148 56.97 -21.50 -8.87
C LYS A 148 55.66 -21.63 -8.12
N ASP A 149 55.69 -22.12 -6.88
CA ASP A 149 54.48 -22.18 -6.03
C ASP A 149 53.94 -20.79 -5.71
N LEU A 150 54.81 -19.78 -5.55
CA LEU A 150 54.43 -18.40 -5.34
C LEU A 150 53.67 -17.85 -6.56
N LYS A 151 54.17 -18.07 -7.77
CA LYS A 151 53.50 -17.67 -9.01
C LYS A 151 52.10 -18.25 -9.14
N GLU A 152 51.92 -19.52 -8.87
CA GLU A 152 50.60 -20.17 -8.87
C GLU A 152 49.64 -19.47 -7.89
N LYS A 153 50.14 -19.10 -6.69
CA LYS A 153 49.32 -18.35 -5.71
C LYS A 153 48.98 -16.97 -6.23
N ILE A 154 49.87 -16.25 -6.89
CA ILE A 154 49.65 -14.93 -7.49
C ILE A 154 48.56 -15.02 -8.57
N GLU A 155 48.64 -16.03 -9.45
CA GLU A 155 47.60 -16.25 -10.48
C GLU A 155 46.19 -16.43 -9.83
N ARG A 156 46.14 -17.23 -8.74
CA ARG A 156 44.89 -17.42 -7.97
C ARG A 156 44.38 -16.11 -7.33
N VAL A 157 45.28 -15.29 -6.80
CA VAL A 157 44.91 -13.97 -6.26
C VAL A 157 44.30 -13.10 -7.36
N ASN A 158 44.94 -13.05 -8.53
CA ASN A 158 44.43 -12.26 -9.67
C ASN A 158 43.07 -12.77 -10.17
N ALA A 159 42.86 -14.08 -10.26
CA ALA A 159 41.55 -14.62 -10.62
C ALA A 159 40.47 -14.32 -9.60
N SER A 160 40.82 -14.34 -8.31
CA SER A 160 39.90 -13.98 -7.22
C SER A 160 39.58 -12.48 -7.27
N ALA A 161 40.56 -11.62 -7.50
CA ALA A 161 40.40 -10.17 -7.64
C ALA A 161 39.46 -9.81 -8.81
N ALA A 162 39.60 -10.47 -9.95
CA ALA A 162 38.70 -10.28 -11.10
C ALA A 162 37.25 -10.69 -10.76
N THR A 163 37.06 -11.78 -10.03
CA THR A 163 35.75 -12.21 -9.57
C THR A 163 35.12 -11.19 -8.61
N ILE A 164 35.88 -10.66 -7.67
CA ILE A 164 35.42 -9.62 -6.73
C ILE A 164 35.07 -8.33 -7.46
N ALA A 165 35.86 -7.92 -8.46
CA ALA A 165 35.54 -6.75 -9.29
C ALA A 165 34.17 -6.90 -9.97
N ASN A 166 33.86 -8.08 -10.54
CA ASN A 166 32.55 -8.37 -11.14
C ASN A 166 31.41 -8.32 -10.11
N HIS A 167 31.67 -8.75 -8.86
CA HIS A 167 30.67 -8.64 -7.79
C HIS A 167 30.40 -7.17 -7.43
N PHE A 168 31.40 -6.31 -7.37
CA PHE A 168 31.21 -4.87 -7.17
C PHE A 168 30.43 -4.22 -8.29
N ASP A 169 30.63 -4.62 -9.56
CA ASP A 169 29.83 -4.16 -10.69
C ASP A 169 28.35 -4.57 -10.52
N SER A 170 28.12 -5.80 -10.13
CA SER A 170 26.75 -6.30 -9.85
C SER A 170 26.08 -5.54 -8.71
N ILE A 171 26.81 -5.25 -7.62
CA ILE A 171 26.30 -4.46 -6.49
C ILE A 171 25.97 -3.03 -6.96
N SER A 172 26.85 -2.38 -7.74
CA SER A 172 26.60 -1.05 -8.28
C SER A 172 25.32 -0.99 -9.12
N ASN A 173 25.10 -1.99 -9.97
CA ASN A 173 23.89 -2.10 -10.77
C ASN A 173 22.62 -2.31 -9.89
N MET A 174 22.73 -3.11 -8.82
CA MET A 174 21.64 -3.28 -7.88
C MET A 174 21.30 -2.00 -7.12
N VAL A 175 22.30 -1.22 -6.73
CA VAL A 175 22.12 0.10 -6.09
C VAL A 175 21.34 1.05 -7.01
N GLU A 176 21.73 1.18 -8.26
CA GLU A 176 21.02 2.07 -9.23
C GLU A 176 19.57 1.59 -9.48
N LYS A 177 19.37 0.28 -9.57
CA LYS A 177 18.03 -0.27 -9.72
C LYS A 177 17.16 0.00 -8.48
N THR A 178 17.70 -0.17 -7.27
CA THR A 178 16.98 0.11 -6.01
C THR A 178 16.66 1.60 -5.92
N LYS A 179 17.58 2.48 -6.30
CA LYS A 179 17.35 3.94 -6.34
C LYS A 179 16.18 4.30 -7.26
N THR A 180 16.07 3.66 -8.42
CA THR A 180 14.94 3.86 -9.35
C THR A 180 13.62 3.37 -8.73
N MET A 181 13.64 2.24 -8.03
CA MET A 181 12.44 1.74 -7.32
C MET A 181 12.00 2.69 -6.21
N GLU A 182 12.94 3.25 -5.42
CA GLU A 182 12.62 4.23 -4.37
C GLU A 182 11.98 5.50 -4.95
N HIS A 183 12.41 5.99 -6.11
CA HIS A 183 11.74 7.10 -6.79
C HIS A 183 10.29 6.75 -7.16
N THR A 184 10.07 5.56 -7.73
CA THR A 184 8.72 5.11 -8.07
C THR A 184 7.80 5.02 -6.84
N ILE A 185 8.34 4.56 -5.69
CA ILE A 185 7.56 4.51 -4.45
C ILE A 185 7.27 5.93 -3.95
N MET A 186 8.22 6.85 -4.06
CA MET A 186 8.03 8.25 -3.65
C MET A 186 6.92 8.93 -4.46
N ASP A 187 6.92 8.75 -5.79
CA ASP A 187 5.87 9.24 -6.68
C ASP A 187 4.49 8.66 -6.30
N ALA A 188 4.44 7.34 -6.03
CA ALA A 188 3.20 6.69 -5.59
C ALA A 188 2.70 7.22 -4.22
N MET A 189 3.61 7.57 -3.29
CA MET A 189 3.25 8.20 -2.01
C MET A 189 2.71 9.62 -2.20
N GLU A 190 3.24 10.38 -3.16
CA GLU A 190 2.72 11.71 -3.51
C GLU A 190 1.31 11.61 -4.08
N ASP A 191 1.08 10.71 -5.03
CA ASP A 191 -0.25 10.44 -5.62
C ASP A 191 -1.26 10.00 -4.53
N GLN A 192 -0.83 9.12 -3.62
CA GLN A 192 -1.66 8.66 -2.51
C GLN A 192 -2.01 9.80 -1.54
N ASN A 193 -1.08 10.71 -1.28
CA ASN A 193 -1.33 11.88 -0.44
C ASN A 193 -2.33 12.84 -1.09
N GLU A 194 -2.24 13.05 -2.41
CA GLU A 194 -3.23 13.83 -3.15
C GLU A 194 -4.62 13.16 -3.14
N GLY A 195 -4.66 11.84 -3.34
CA GLY A 195 -5.88 11.04 -3.22
C GLY A 195 -6.55 11.19 -1.85
N ASN A 196 -5.77 11.12 -0.77
CA ASN A 196 -6.26 11.30 0.60
C ASN A 196 -6.85 12.70 0.84
N LYS A 197 -6.26 13.76 0.27
CA LYS A 197 -6.82 15.11 0.35
C LYS A 197 -8.20 15.18 -0.31
N LYS A 198 -8.38 14.53 -1.47
CA LYS A 198 -9.67 14.46 -2.17
C LYS A 198 -10.70 13.67 -1.34
N ILE A 199 -10.29 12.59 -0.68
CA ILE A 199 -11.19 11.83 0.19
C ILE A 199 -11.63 12.66 1.39
N LEU A 200 -10.74 13.42 2.04
CA LEU A 200 -11.11 14.33 3.14
C LEU A 200 -12.13 15.39 2.68
N GLN A 201 -11.96 15.97 1.50
CA GLN A 201 -12.95 16.89 0.93
C GLN A 201 -14.31 16.22 0.68
N THR A 202 -14.29 14.97 0.21
CA THR A 202 -15.52 14.19 0.00
C THR A 202 -16.21 13.88 1.33
N ILE A 203 -15.45 13.57 2.38
CA ILE A 203 -15.96 13.36 3.74
C ILE A 203 -16.67 14.61 4.26
N ASP A 204 -16.11 15.80 4.06
CA ASP A 204 -16.76 17.05 4.45
C ASP A 204 -18.08 17.27 3.69
N ILE A 205 -18.13 16.97 2.40
CA ILE A 205 -19.36 17.05 1.60
C ILE A 205 -20.42 16.07 2.13
N ILE A 206 -20.04 14.82 2.44
CA ILE A 206 -20.96 13.81 2.98
C ILE A 206 -21.50 14.26 4.34
N ASN A 207 -20.66 14.81 5.21
CA ASN A 207 -21.08 15.32 6.51
C ASN A 207 -22.09 16.45 6.39
N ASN A 208 -21.84 17.41 5.50
CA ASN A 208 -22.78 18.50 5.23
C ASN A 208 -24.11 17.98 4.67
N ALA A 209 -24.07 17.01 3.74
CA ALA A 209 -25.27 16.39 3.19
C ALA A 209 -26.07 15.63 4.27
N ALA A 210 -25.40 14.94 5.20
CA ALA A 210 -26.05 14.27 6.33
C ALA A 210 -26.80 15.27 7.22
N HIS A 211 -26.20 16.41 7.54
CA HIS A 211 -26.85 17.48 8.29
C HIS A 211 -28.06 18.07 7.55
N GLU A 212 -27.96 18.26 6.23
CA GLU A 212 -29.09 18.74 5.43
C GLU A 212 -30.26 17.75 5.43
N VAL A 213 -29.97 16.45 5.27
CA VAL A 213 -31.00 15.39 5.34
C VAL A 213 -31.61 15.32 6.73
N GLN A 214 -30.85 15.55 7.80
CA GLN A 214 -31.38 15.61 9.17
C GLN A 214 -32.36 16.77 9.33
N ASN A 215 -32.04 17.96 8.82
CA ASN A 215 -32.93 19.12 8.85
C ASN A 215 -34.24 18.88 8.07
N ILE A 216 -34.12 18.30 6.86
CA ILE A 216 -35.28 17.94 6.03
C ILE A 216 -36.16 16.88 6.77
N SER A 217 -35.53 15.90 7.40
CA SER A 217 -36.22 14.88 8.21
C SER A 217 -37.04 15.51 9.33
N HIS A 218 -36.46 16.48 10.03
CA HIS A 218 -37.16 17.24 11.08
C HIS A 218 -38.34 18.06 10.54
N GLU A 219 -38.17 18.73 9.40
CA GLU A 219 -39.26 19.46 8.73
C GLU A 219 -40.39 18.51 8.28
N MET A 220 -40.04 17.35 7.74
CA MET A 220 -41.01 16.30 7.38
C MET A 220 -41.78 15.79 8.61
N LEU A 221 -41.13 15.62 9.75
CA LEU A 221 -41.79 15.23 11.00
C LEU A 221 -42.79 16.29 11.44
N MET A 222 -42.42 17.58 11.45
CA MET A 222 -43.33 18.67 11.77
C MET A 222 -44.48 18.73 10.79
N GLY A 223 -44.24 18.62 9.49
CA GLY A 223 -45.27 18.58 8.45
C GLY A 223 -46.24 17.41 8.63
N SER A 224 -45.72 16.22 8.96
CA SER A 224 -46.54 15.02 9.23
C SER A 224 -47.43 15.19 10.43
N ASN A 225 -46.97 15.85 11.50
CA ASN A 225 -47.76 16.17 12.67
C ASN A 225 -48.91 17.12 12.36
N ILE A 226 -48.65 18.18 11.56
CA ILE A 226 -49.68 19.13 11.11
C ILE A 226 -50.74 18.39 10.28
N VAL A 227 -50.36 17.57 9.31
CA VAL A 227 -51.28 16.82 8.48
C VAL A 227 -52.10 15.86 9.34
N SER A 228 -51.51 15.23 10.36
CA SER A 228 -52.22 14.37 11.31
C SER A 228 -53.30 15.12 12.08
N GLU A 229 -53.00 16.31 12.57
CA GLU A 229 -53.94 17.18 13.27
C GLU A 229 -55.14 17.63 12.37
N GLU A 230 -54.81 18.05 11.14
CA GLU A 230 -55.84 18.48 10.16
C GLU A 230 -56.74 17.26 9.77
N MET A 231 -56.18 16.06 9.66
CA MET A 231 -56.98 14.86 9.45
C MET A 231 -57.94 14.56 10.61
N GLY A 232 -57.51 14.80 11.86
CA GLY A 232 -58.39 14.71 13.03
C GLY A 232 -59.56 15.68 12.96
N LYS A 233 -59.28 16.95 12.54
CA LYS A 233 -60.32 17.97 12.33
C LYS A 233 -61.30 17.56 11.22
N LEU A 234 -60.76 17.01 10.11
CA LEU A 234 -61.58 16.52 8.99
C LEU A 234 -62.47 15.34 9.39
N ALA A 235 -61.98 14.41 10.18
CA ALA A 235 -62.81 13.32 10.71
C ALA A 235 -63.97 13.84 11.55
N ASN A 236 -63.75 14.77 12.50
CA ASN A 236 -64.76 15.37 13.31
C ASN A 236 -65.82 16.16 12.46
N MET A 237 -65.34 16.87 11.41
CA MET A 237 -66.22 17.56 10.48
C MET A 237 -67.09 16.57 9.69
N THR A 238 -66.53 15.45 9.27
CA THR A 238 -67.26 14.39 8.55
C THR A 238 -68.34 13.76 9.44
N ASP A 239 -68.06 13.53 10.73
CA ASP A 239 -69.04 13.02 11.69
C ASP A 239 -70.18 14.02 11.93
N ASN A 240 -69.89 15.35 12.03
CA ASN A 240 -70.87 16.40 12.11
C ASN A 240 -71.75 16.49 10.86
N ILE A 241 -71.17 16.35 9.68
CA ILE A 241 -71.91 16.29 8.41
C ILE A 241 -72.85 15.08 8.40
N ALA A 242 -72.35 13.90 8.80
CA ALA A 242 -73.16 12.69 8.86
C ALA A 242 -74.37 12.87 9.83
N SER A 243 -74.13 13.47 11.02
CA SER A 243 -75.22 13.79 11.96
C SER A 243 -76.22 14.75 11.35
N SER A 244 -75.80 15.86 10.72
CA SER A 244 -76.67 16.82 10.06
C SER A 244 -77.48 16.18 8.92
N MET A 245 -76.87 15.25 8.14
CA MET A 245 -77.58 14.51 7.10
C MET A 245 -78.67 13.59 7.67
N ASN A 246 -78.46 12.97 8.82
CA ASN A 246 -79.44 12.16 9.52
C ASN A 246 -80.61 13.04 10.01
N GLU A 247 -80.32 14.21 10.58
CA GLU A 247 -81.36 15.17 10.96
C GLU A 247 -82.17 15.67 9.76
N MET A 248 -81.48 15.96 8.64
CA MET A 248 -82.11 16.39 7.40
C MET A 248 -83.04 15.27 6.83
N ALA A 249 -82.55 14.02 6.87
CA ALA A 249 -83.37 12.87 6.45
C ALA A 249 -84.64 12.72 7.33
N SER A 250 -84.52 12.90 8.66
CA SER A 250 -85.66 12.90 9.56
C SER A 250 -86.61 14.03 9.27
N GLY A 251 -86.10 15.27 9.05
CA GLY A 251 -86.89 16.41 8.66
C GLY A 251 -87.65 16.21 7.33
N ALA A 252 -87.01 15.58 6.36
CA ALA A 252 -87.65 15.24 5.07
C ALA A 252 -88.79 14.25 5.23
N LEU A 253 -88.68 13.25 6.15
CA LEU A 253 -89.76 12.35 6.47
C LEU A 253 -90.92 13.09 7.11
N GLN A 254 -90.71 14.01 8.07
CA GLN A 254 -91.72 14.84 8.66
C GLN A 254 -92.46 15.71 7.64
N ILE A 255 -91.71 16.33 6.72
CA ILE A 255 -92.32 17.12 5.61
C ILE A 255 -93.22 16.19 4.76
N ASN A 256 -92.73 15.01 4.38
CA ASN A 256 -93.56 14.07 3.61
C ASN A 256 -94.81 13.69 4.28
N THR A 257 -94.79 13.45 5.60
CA THR A 257 -95.97 13.16 6.42
C THR A 257 -96.92 14.34 6.45
N ALA A 258 -96.43 15.56 6.67
CA ALA A 258 -97.22 16.79 6.62
C ALA A 258 -97.90 17.04 5.24
N VAL A 259 -97.21 16.75 4.15
CA VAL A 259 -97.75 16.77 2.80
C VAL A 259 -98.86 15.78 2.59
N GLN A 260 -98.75 14.61 3.11
CA GLN A 260 -99.81 13.54 3.12
C GLN A 260 -101.05 14.07 3.90
N ASP A 261 -100.82 14.63 5.09
CA ASP A 261 -101.94 15.18 5.92
C ASP A 261 -102.67 16.35 5.19
N VAL A 262 -101.93 17.25 4.60
CA VAL A 262 -102.52 18.32 3.77
C VAL A 262 -103.34 17.74 2.60
N ASN A 263 -102.80 16.68 1.94
CA ASN A 263 -103.52 16.03 0.83
C ASN A 263 -104.87 15.38 1.34
N ASN A 264 -104.77 14.69 2.52
CA ASN A 264 -105.96 14.10 3.14
C ASN A 264 -106.98 15.14 3.54
N ILE A 265 -106.56 16.31 4.15
CA ILE A 265 -107.43 17.43 4.46
C ILE A 265 -108.08 18.03 3.20
N SER A 266 -107.23 18.18 2.14
CA SER A 266 -107.77 18.70 0.87
C SER A 266 -108.84 17.78 0.24
N GLN A 267 -108.66 16.44 0.32
CA GLN A 267 -109.73 15.50 -0.12
C GLN A 267 -110.95 15.58 0.74
N LYS A 268 -110.81 15.66 2.07
CA LYS A 268 -111.99 15.86 2.95
C LYS A 268 -112.68 17.17 2.64
N ASN A 269 -111.99 18.30 2.42
CA ASN A 269 -112.57 19.57 2.03
C ASN A 269 -113.33 19.40 0.75
N LYS A 270 -112.75 18.73 -0.28
CA LYS A 270 -113.47 18.51 -1.55
C LYS A 270 -114.76 17.74 -1.33
N GLN A 271 -114.71 16.67 -0.53
CA GLN A 271 -115.91 15.92 -0.21
C GLN A 271 -117.00 16.77 0.52
N CYS A 272 -116.58 17.57 1.54
CA CYS A 272 -117.47 18.46 2.21
C CYS A 272 -118.07 19.50 1.25
N ILE A 273 -117.33 20.06 0.28
CA ILE A 273 -117.85 20.98 -0.75
C ILE A 273 -118.82 20.29 -1.66
N GLU A 274 -118.57 19.01 -2.07
CA GLU A 274 -119.50 18.22 -2.88
C GLU A 274 -120.76 17.87 -2.10
N ASP A 275 -120.64 17.52 -0.82
CA ASP A 275 -121.79 17.27 0.05
C ASP A 275 -122.63 18.55 0.28
N LEU A 276 -121.96 19.65 0.55
CA LEU A 276 -122.61 20.94 0.68
C LEU A 276 -123.33 21.41 -0.63
N SER A 277 -122.70 21.13 -1.78
CA SER A 277 -123.29 21.45 -3.11
C SER A 277 -124.47 20.56 -3.36
N ASN A 278 -124.49 19.34 -2.91
CA ASN A 278 -125.60 18.39 -3.00
C ASN A 278 -126.78 18.82 -2.11
N GLU A 279 -126.43 19.27 -0.83
CA GLU A 279 -127.48 19.79 0.06
C GLU A 279 -128.10 21.09 -0.46
N ILE A 280 -127.32 22.04 -0.98
CA ILE A 280 -127.79 23.25 -1.60
C ILE A 280 -128.71 22.97 -2.84
N ARG A 281 -128.36 21.91 -3.61
CA ARG A 281 -129.24 21.47 -4.69
C ARG A 281 -130.62 20.94 -4.25
N LYS A 282 -130.72 20.43 -3.00
CA LYS A 282 -131.98 19.96 -2.38
C LYS A 282 -132.88 21.16 -1.98
N PHE A 283 -132.28 22.36 -1.74
CA PHE A 283 -132.97 23.58 -1.47
C PHE A 283 -133.31 24.40 -2.75
N LYS A 284 -133.81 23.70 -3.72
CA LYS A 284 -134.39 24.40 -4.84
C LYS A 284 -135.64 25.14 -4.37
N VAL A 285 -135.40 26.45 -4.20
CA VAL A 285 -136.52 27.27 -4.05
C VAL A 285 -137.15 27.47 -5.40
N GLU A 286 -138.41 27.20 -5.49
CA GLU A 286 -139.19 27.50 -6.65
C GLU A 286 -139.18 28.98 -6.97
#